data_c6f150a3c7c1a3c08f59818b41610dd3
#
_entry.id   c6f150a3c7c1a3c08f59818b41610dd3
#
_cell.length_a   1.000
_cell.length_b   1.000
_cell.length_c   1.000
_cell.angle_alpha   90.00
_cell.angle_beta   90.00
_cell.angle_gamma   90.00
#
_symmetry.space_group_name_H-M   'P 1'
#
loop_
_entity.id
_entity.type
_entity.pdbx_description
1 polymer ?
#
loop_
_entity_poly.entity_id
_entity_poly.type
_entity_poly.pdbx_seq_one_letter_code
_entity_poly.pdbx_strand_id
1 'polypeptide(L)'
;MKKIRAYATAAHFGPTMIVTTIAFTIALVLGSTAEALGIAFTVFLGQLIIGWSNDIYDYQDDLKHQRGKKPLVAGTITISELKRLTFIFIPIAIAANLLGPLGLKGGGVYLLGVGCGIAYNFYFKFSVLSPLPYAIACAALPASVFYGVARTPPLWILITGSLLGVAFHFLNVLKDLSQDRESNIGGLPQRLGKWFSILLSFLLVCVSLFFLFGQ
;
A
#
# COMPACT_ATOMS: atom_id res chain seq x y z
N MET A 1 -6.76 -23.44 -10.22
CA MET A 1 -7.06 -22.07 -10.73
C MET A 1 -7.95 -21.25 -9.79
N LYS A 2 -9.10 -21.75 -9.26
CA LYS A 2 -10.00 -20.95 -8.37
C LYS A 2 -9.32 -20.39 -7.12
N LYS A 3 -8.51 -21.19 -6.39
CA LYS A 3 -7.80 -20.74 -5.19
C LYS A 3 -6.73 -19.67 -5.47
N ILE A 4 -5.94 -19.80 -6.55
CA ILE A 4 -4.93 -18.79 -6.92
C ILE A 4 -5.60 -17.43 -7.16
N ARG A 5 -6.70 -17.42 -7.91
CA ARG A 5 -7.48 -16.19 -8.11
C ARG A 5 -8.03 -15.62 -6.79
N ALA A 6 -8.45 -16.49 -5.88
CA ALA A 6 -8.92 -16.06 -4.56
C ALA A 6 -7.82 -15.40 -3.73
N TYR A 7 -6.61 -15.98 -3.70
CA TYR A 7 -5.45 -15.35 -3.02
C TYR A 7 -5.04 -14.02 -3.66
N ALA A 8 -5.06 -13.92 -5.00
CA ALA A 8 -4.81 -12.67 -5.70
C ALA A 8 -5.88 -11.60 -5.36
N THR A 9 -7.15 -11.99 -5.29
CA THR A 9 -8.24 -11.09 -4.89
C THR A 9 -8.07 -10.63 -3.45
N ALA A 10 -7.73 -11.53 -2.52
CA ALA A 10 -7.47 -11.21 -1.11
C ALA A 10 -6.23 -10.31 -0.92
N ALA A 11 -5.27 -10.34 -1.85
CA ALA A 11 -4.14 -9.41 -1.88
C ALA A 11 -4.49 -8.02 -2.43
N HIS A 12 -5.76 -7.72 -2.71
CA HIS A 12 -6.17 -6.49 -3.38
C HIS A 12 -5.40 -6.25 -4.68
N PHE A 13 -5.51 -7.19 -5.63
CA PHE A 13 -4.65 -7.27 -6.82
C PHE A 13 -4.51 -5.96 -7.60
N GLY A 14 -5.57 -5.14 -7.71
CA GLY A 14 -5.53 -3.84 -8.39
C GLY A 14 -4.50 -2.88 -7.74
N PRO A 15 -4.67 -2.48 -6.48
CA PRO A 15 -3.69 -1.67 -5.75
C PRO A 15 -2.29 -2.28 -5.72
N THR A 16 -2.17 -3.59 -5.52
CA THR A 16 -0.89 -4.32 -5.56
C THR A 16 -0.16 -4.09 -6.89
N MET A 17 -0.85 -4.23 -8.01
CA MET A 17 -0.27 -4.03 -9.35
C MET A 17 0.08 -2.57 -9.61
N ILE A 18 -0.74 -1.61 -9.17
CA ILE A 18 -0.45 -0.18 -9.30
C ILE A 18 0.88 0.16 -8.61
N VAL A 19 1.04 -0.20 -7.34
CA VAL A 19 2.27 0.08 -6.57
C VAL A 19 3.48 -0.62 -7.18
N THR A 20 3.33 -1.87 -7.60
CA THR A 20 4.38 -2.64 -8.28
C THR A 20 4.80 -1.99 -9.60
N THR A 21 3.82 -1.53 -10.40
CA THR A 21 4.09 -0.86 -11.69
C THR A 21 4.78 0.49 -11.48
N ILE A 22 4.39 1.27 -10.46
CA ILE A 22 5.09 2.52 -10.12
C ILE A 22 6.56 2.24 -9.78
N ALA A 23 6.84 1.25 -8.92
CA ALA A 23 8.21 0.87 -8.59
C ALA A 23 9.00 0.41 -9.82
N PHE A 24 8.39 -0.43 -10.67
CA PHE A 24 8.96 -0.86 -11.95
C PHE A 24 9.33 0.32 -12.85
N THR A 25 8.39 1.25 -13.04
CA THR A 25 8.57 2.42 -13.93
C THR A 25 9.70 3.32 -13.42
N ILE A 26 9.73 3.63 -12.11
CA ILE A 26 10.81 4.42 -11.53
C ILE A 26 12.16 3.72 -11.71
N ALA A 27 12.23 2.42 -11.42
CA ALA A 27 13.45 1.64 -11.57
C ALA A 27 13.92 1.56 -13.05
N LEU A 28 12.98 1.43 -13.99
CA LEU A 28 13.28 1.40 -15.43
C LEU A 28 13.85 2.72 -15.95
N VAL A 29 13.37 3.84 -15.43
CA VAL A 29 13.89 5.18 -15.77
C VAL A 29 15.28 5.43 -15.17
N LEU A 30 15.55 4.87 -13.99
CA LEU A 30 16.79 5.13 -13.24
C LEU A 30 17.91 4.12 -13.51
N GLY A 31 17.57 2.91 -13.94
CA GLY A 31 18.49 1.78 -14.07
C GLY A 31 18.22 0.92 -15.31
N SER A 32 18.51 -0.38 -15.19
CA SER A 32 18.30 -1.36 -16.26
C SER A 32 16.94 -2.08 -16.14
N THR A 33 16.49 -2.69 -17.25
CA THR A 33 15.29 -3.53 -17.27
C THR A 33 15.37 -4.70 -16.28
N ALA A 34 16.55 -5.31 -16.13
CA ALA A 34 16.73 -6.42 -15.19
C ALA A 34 16.57 -5.98 -13.74
N GLU A 35 17.16 -4.82 -13.36
CA GLU A 35 16.97 -4.22 -12.03
C GLU A 35 15.49 -3.86 -11.79
N ALA A 36 14.83 -3.25 -12.79
CA ALA A 36 13.44 -2.89 -12.69
C ALA A 36 12.51 -4.10 -12.45
N LEU A 37 12.73 -5.20 -13.17
CA LEU A 37 11.98 -6.44 -12.97
C LEU A 37 12.23 -7.04 -11.59
N GLY A 38 13.48 -7.06 -11.14
CA GLY A 38 13.84 -7.56 -9.81
C GLY A 38 13.22 -6.72 -8.69
N ILE A 39 13.31 -5.38 -8.78
CA ILE A 39 12.71 -4.45 -7.82
C ILE A 39 11.19 -4.61 -7.80
N ALA A 40 10.54 -4.66 -8.97
CA ALA A 40 9.11 -4.87 -9.06
C ALA A 40 8.68 -6.19 -8.38
N PHE A 41 9.44 -7.26 -8.58
CA PHE A 41 9.14 -8.54 -7.95
C PHE A 41 9.22 -8.47 -6.42
N THR A 42 10.27 -7.84 -5.86
CA THR A 42 10.39 -7.71 -4.40
C THR A 42 9.31 -6.81 -3.80
N VAL A 43 8.96 -5.71 -4.49
CA VAL A 43 7.85 -4.83 -4.12
C VAL A 43 6.53 -5.60 -4.15
N PHE A 44 6.28 -6.38 -5.21
CA PHE A 44 5.07 -7.20 -5.31
C PHE A 44 4.88 -8.12 -4.11
N LEU A 45 5.94 -8.80 -3.63
CA LEU A 45 5.88 -9.65 -2.45
C LEU A 45 5.43 -8.90 -1.18
N GLY A 46 5.94 -7.69 -0.97
CA GLY A 46 5.52 -6.84 0.15
C GLY A 46 4.05 -6.39 0.05
N GLN A 47 3.59 -6.07 -1.17
CA GLN A 47 2.19 -5.69 -1.40
C GLN A 47 1.21 -6.84 -1.14
N LEU A 48 1.59 -8.09 -1.45
CA LEU A 48 0.78 -9.25 -1.09
C LEU A 48 0.51 -9.32 0.42
N ILE A 49 1.54 -9.09 1.24
CA ILE A 49 1.42 -9.14 2.70
C ILE A 49 0.49 -8.03 3.21
N ILE A 50 0.57 -6.81 2.69
CA ILE A 50 -0.33 -5.70 3.06
C ILE A 50 -1.77 -6.08 2.76
N GLY A 51 -2.05 -6.57 1.55
CA GLY A 51 -3.40 -6.96 1.14
C GLY A 51 -3.97 -8.12 1.96
N TRP A 52 -3.19 -9.18 2.14
CA TRP A 52 -3.64 -10.33 2.96
C TRP A 52 -3.84 -9.96 4.42
N SER A 53 -2.98 -9.11 5.01
CA SER A 53 -3.17 -8.64 6.37
C SER A 53 -4.45 -7.82 6.53
N ASN A 54 -4.82 -7.03 5.52
CA ASN A 54 -6.07 -6.30 5.51
C ASN A 54 -7.27 -7.25 5.51
N ASP A 55 -7.34 -8.21 4.58
CA ASP A 55 -8.45 -9.15 4.50
C ASP A 55 -8.56 -10.06 5.74
N ILE A 56 -7.42 -10.44 6.36
CA ILE A 56 -7.42 -11.18 7.62
C ILE A 56 -8.01 -10.36 8.76
N TYR A 57 -7.64 -9.07 8.85
CA TYR A 57 -8.10 -8.18 9.91
C TYR A 57 -9.59 -7.85 9.74
N ASP A 58 -10.01 -7.52 8.53
CA ASP A 58 -11.36 -7.07 8.23
C ASP A 58 -12.39 -8.22 8.15
N TYR A 59 -11.95 -9.50 8.26
CA TYR A 59 -12.80 -10.66 8.01
C TYR A 59 -14.13 -10.66 8.78
N GLN A 60 -14.12 -10.29 10.06
CA GLN A 60 -15.34 -10.27 10.88
C GLN A 60 -16.30 -9.14 10.45
N ASP A 61 -15.75 -7.98 10.11
CA ASP A 61 -16.51 -6.86 9.60
C ASP A 61 -17.09 -7.16 8.21
N ASP A 62 -16.28 -7.77 7.35
CA ASP A 62 -16.69 -8.21 6.01
C ASP A 62 -17.82 -9.25 6.06
N LEU A 63 -17.78 -10.17 7.02
CA LEU A 63 -18.88 -11.14 7.28
C LEU A 63 -20.15 -10.43 7.71
N LYS A 64 -20.05 -9.49 8.68
CA LYS A 64 -21.19 -8.72 9.19
C LYS A 64 -21.89 -7.96 8.07
N HIS A 65 -21.12 -7.36 7.14
CA HIS A 65 -21.66 -6.60 6.01
C HIS A 65 -21.91 -7.44 4.76
N GLN A 66 -21.83 -8.78 4.85
CA GLN A 66 -22.09 -9.74 3.77
C GLN A 66 -21.35 -9.40 2.47
N ARG A 67 -20.07 -9.01 2.56
CA ARG A 67 -19.24 -8.63 1.41
C ARG A 67 -18.85 -9.86 0.56
N GLY A 68 -19.83 -10.51 -0.07
CA GLY A 68 -19.70 -11.79 -0.77
C GLY A 68 -18.68 -11.81 -1.92
N LYS A 69 -18.18 -10.67 -2.40
CA LYS A 69 -17.07 -10.60 -3.36
C LYS A 69 -15.71 -10.91 -2.74
N LYS A 70 -15.59 -10.83 -1.41
CA LYS A 70 -14.37 -11.15 -0.67
C LYS A 70 -14.20 -12.67 -0.58
N PRO A 71 -13.03 -13.25 -0.95
CA PRO A 71 -12.81 -14.68 -0.99
C PRO A 71 -13.01 -15.40 0.35
N LEU A 72 -12.69 -14.74 1.47
CA LEU A 72 -12.91 -15.25 2.82
C LEU A 72 -14.39 -15.35 3.15
N VAL A 73 -15.19 -14.32 2.81
CA VAL A 73 -16.64 -14.30 3.02
C VAL A 73 -17.36 -15.30 2.12
N ALA A 74 -16.91 -15.44 0.85
CA ALA A 74 -17.43 -16.41 -0.10
C ALA A 74 -17.03 -17.86 0.22
N GLY A 75 -16.17 -18.10 1.23
CA GLY A 75 -15.70 -19.44 1.59
C GLY A 75 -14.79 -20.09 0.56
N THR A 76 -14.28 -19.34 -0.43
CA THR A 76 -13.37 -19.88 -1.48
C THR A 76 -12.01 -20.26 -0.92
N ILE A 77 -11.55 -19.52 0.09
CA ILE A 77 -10.39 -19.80 0.93
C ILE A 77 -10.78 -19.59 2.39
N THR A 78 -10.10 -20.30 3.30
CA THR A 78 -10.32 -20.14 4.74
C THR A 78 -9.36 -19.10 5.32
N ILE A 79 -9.75 -18.51 6.46
CA ILE A 79 -8.88 -17.60 7.21
C ILE A 79 -7.57 -18.26 7.66
N SER A 80 -7.63 -19.56 8.00
CA SER A 80 -6.44 -20.32 8.39
C SER A 80 -5.48 -20.52 7.23
N GLU A 81 -6.00 -20.81 6.01
CA GLU A 81 -5.18 -20.90 4.81
C GLU A 81 -4.49 -19.56 4.50
N LEU A 82 -5.25 -18.45 4.58
CA LEU A 82 -4.69 -17.13 4.30
C LEU A 82 -3.65 -16.71 5.33
N LYS A 83 -3.91 -16.93 6.64
CA LYS A 83 -2.93 -16.68 7.71
C LYS A 83 -1.65 -17.50 7.51
N ARG A 84 -1.78 -18.81 7.21
CA ARG A 84 -0.63 -19.67 6.95
C ARG A 84 0.20 -19.18 5.76
N LEU A 85 -0.46 -18.81 4.66
CA LEU A 85 0.20 -18.28 3.47
C LEU A 85 0.94 -16.98 3.79
N THR A 86 0.28 -16.04 4.47
CA THR A 86 0.88 -14.76 4.89
C THR A 86 2.12 -15.01 5.76
N PHE A 87 2.02 -15.91 6.74
CA PHE A 87 3.13 -16.25 7.63
C PHE A 87 4.34 -16.83 6.88
N ILE A 88 4.10 -17.67 5.86
CA ILE A 88 5.17 -18.22 5.00
C ILE A 88 5.80 -17.11 4.14
N PHE A 89 5.00 -16.18 3.61
CA PHE A 89 5.49 -15.14 2.71
C PHE A 89 6.22 -14.00 3.43
N ILE A 90 5.97 -13.75 4.71
CA ILE A 90 6.67 -12.70 5.48
C ILE A 90 8.20 -12.86 5.41
N PRO A 91 8.81 -13.99 5.83
CA PRO A 91 10.26 -14.13 5.75
C PRO A 91 10.78 -14.12 4.31
N ILE A 92 10.02 -14.63 3.34
CA ILE A 92 10.39 -14.60 1.92
C ILE A 92 10.45 -13.14 1.44
N ALA A 93 9.44 -12.33 1.74
CA ALA A 93 9.41 -10.93 1.36
C ALA A 93 10.52 -10.11 2.05
N ILE A 94 10.77 -10.37 3.34
CA ILE A 94 11.88 -9.73 4.07
C ILE A 94 13.22 -10.07 3.40
N ALA A 95 13.49 -11.36 3.15
CA ALA A 95 14.73 -11.80 2.52
C ALA A 95 14.85 -11.23 1.09
N ALA A 96 13.80 -11.30 0.27
CA ALA A 96 13.81 -10.77 -1.09
C ALA A 96 14.05 -9.25 -1.13
N ASN A 97 13.52 -8.50 -0.18
CA ASN A 97 13.71 -7.05 -0.14
C ASN A 97 15.09 -6.65 0.39
N LEU A 98 15.64 -7.36 1.39
CA LEU A 98 16.94 -7.02 1.96
C LEU A 98 18.12 -7.58 1.18
N LEU A 99 17.97 -8.76 0.60
CA LEU A 99 19.05 -9.47 -0.12
C LEU A 99 18.93 -9.38 -1.65
N GLY A 100 17.79 -8.89 -2.13
CA GLY A 100 17.51 -8.70 -3.55
C GLY A 100 17.98 -7.34 -4.09
N PRO A 101 17.46 -6.90 -5.25
CA PRO A 101 17.93 -5.69 -5.94
C PRO A 101 17.79 -4.37 -5.17
N LEU A 102 16.87 -4.29 -4.18
CA LEU A 102 16.76 -3.11 -3.32
C LEU A 102 17.93 -2.97 -2.33
N GLY A 103 18.61 -4.08 -2.00
CA GLY A 103 19.68 -4.12 -1.02
C GLY A 103 19.21 -3.76 0.40
N LEU A 104 20.12 -3.76 1.36
CA LEU A 104 19.79 -3.54 2.77
C LEU A 104 19.12 -2.17 3.00
N LYS A 105 19.63 -1.11 2.36
CA LYS A 105 19.12 0.24 2.56
C LYS A 105 17.77 0.45 1.89
N GLY A 106 17.66 0.15 0.59
CA GLY A 106 16.40 0.28 -0.15
C GLY A 106 15.34 -0.66 0.36
N GLY A 107 15.71 -1.93 0.60
CA GLY A 107 14.81 -2.94 1.16
C GLY A 107 14.31 -2.58 2.55
N GLY A 108 15.18 -2.08 3.44
CA GLY A 108 14.79 -1.59 4.77
C GLY A 108 13.78 -0.44 4.70
N VAL A 109 14.02 0.52 3.80
CA VAL A 109 13.08 1.64 3.57
C VAL A 109 11.75 1.15 3.01
N TYR A 110 11.76 0.20 2.06
CA TYR A 110 10.53 -0.38 1.54
C TYR A 110 9.75 -1.15 2.61
N LEU A 111 10.43 -1.96 3.41
CA LEU A 111 9.81 -2.73 4.51
C LEU A 111 9.22 -1.81 5.59
N LEU A 112 9.80 -0.62 5.83
CA LEU A 112 9.15 0.41 6.64
C LEU A 112 7.80 0.82 6.05
N GLY A 113 7.72 1.03 4.74
CA GLY A 113 6.47 1.32 4.04
C GLY A 113 5.46 0.18 4.16
N VAL A 114 5.90 -1.09 4.03
CA VAL A 114 5.05 -2.28 4.27
C VAL A 114 4.54 -2.30 5.70
N GLY A 115 5.40 -2.04 6.68
CA GLY A 115 5.03 -1.92 8.10
C GLY A 115 3.98 -0.83 8.34
N CYS A 116 4.11 0.32 7.68
CA CYS A 116 3.09 1.39 7.72
C CYS A 116 1.74 0.92 7.15
N GLY A 117 1.73 0.20 6.03
CA GLY A 117 0.51 -0.37 5.46
C GLY A 117 -0.18 -1.37 6.40
N ILE A 118 0.59 -2.24 7.04
CA ILE A 118 0.08 -3.17 8.05
C ILE A 118 -0.43 -2.40 9.27
N ALA A 119 0.34 -1.46 9.81
CA ALA A 119 -0.04 -0.65 10.96
C ALA A 119 -1.31 0.19 10.69
N TYR A 120 -1.50 0.65 9.44
CA TYR A 120 -2.75 1.29 9.02
C TYR A 120 -3.93 0.35 9.24
N ASN A 121 -3.85 -0.89 8.77
CA ASN A 121 -4.94 -1.87 8.88
C ASN A 121 -5.34 -2.15 10.34
N PHE A 122 -4.37 -2.19 11.25
CA PHE A 122 -4.60 -2.58 12.65
C PHE A 122 -4.92 -1.40 13.59
N TYR A 123 -4.37 -0.20 13.32
CA TYR A 123 -4.42 0.91 14.28
C TYR A 123 -4.87 2.23 13.65
N PHE A 124 -4.18 2.67 12.59
CA PHE A 124 -4.30 4.05 12.13
C PHE A 124 -5.63 4.36 11.47
N LYS A 125 -6.30 3.39 10.84
CA LYS A 125 -7.61 3.60 10.21
C LYS A 125 -8.70 4.06 11.19
N PHE A 126 -8.50 3.86 12.49
CA PHE A 126 -9.41 4.30 13.55
C PHE A 126 -9.03 5.67 14.15
N SER A 127 -7.95 6.28 13.70
CA SER A 127 -7.32 7.46 14.30
C SER A 127 -7.30 8.65 13.35
N VAL A 128 -7.23 9.86 13.93
CA VAL A 128 -6.95 11.10 13.17
C VAL A 128 -5.58 11.05 12.45
N LEU A 129 -4.68 10.18 12.87
CA LEU A 129 -3.39 9.95 12.23
C LEU A 129 -3.47 8.98 11.03
N SER A 130 -4.67 8.62 10.58
CA SER A 130 -4.86 7.70 9.45
C SER A 130 -4.13 8.09 8.14
N PRO A 131 -3.86 9.37 7.82
CA PRO A 131 -3.06 9.73 6.64
C PRO A 131 -1.56 9.47 6.78
N LEU A 132 -1.04 9.40 8.02
CA LEU A 132 0.41 9.30 8.28
C LEU A 132 1.06 8.05 7.67
N PRO A 133 0.51 6.83 7.83
CA PRO A 133 1.07 5.65 7.20
C PRO A 133 1.13 5.75 5.66
N TYR A 134 0.14 6.39 5.03
CA TYR A 134 0.14 6.61 3.59
C TYR A 134 1.21 7.61 3.16
N ALA A 135 1.39 8.70 3.92
CA ALA A 135 2.47 9.66 3.66
C ALA A 135 3.84 8.98 3.69
N ILE A 136 4.10 8.18 4.74
CA ILE A 136 5.38 7.49 4.92
C ILE A 136 5.57 6.41 3.84
N ALA A 137 4.58 5.55 3.62
CA ALA A 137 4.68 4.43 2.68
C ALA A 137 4.88 4.92 1.24
N CYS A 138 4.15 5.98 0.83
CA CYS A 138 4.25 6.54 -0.52
C CYS A 138 5.54 7.35 -0.74
N ALA A 139 6.19 7.89 0.30
CA ALA A 139 7.54 8.45 0.21
C ALA A 139 8.60 7.33 0.20
N ALA A 140 8.40 6.28 1.00
CA ALA A 140 9.32 5.17 1.11
C ALA A 140 9.46 4.37 -0.20
N LEU A 141 8.38 4.25 -0.98
CA LEU A 141 8.40 3.51 -2.25
C LEU A 141 9.44 4.08 -3.24
N PRO A 142 9.36 5.34 -3.70
CA PRO A 142 10.39 5.89 -4.59
C PRO A 142 11.76 5.95 -3.92
N ALA A 143 11.84 6.29 -2.63
CA ALA A 143 13.12 6.29 -1.91
C ALA A 143 13.81 4.93 -1.95
N SER A 144 13.06 3.84 -1.76
CA SER A 144 13.61 2.49 -1.81
C SER A 144 14.18 2.14 -3.18
N VAL A 145 13.48 2.54 -4.25
CA VAL A 145 13.94 2.31 -5.64
C VAL A 145 15.22 3.09 -5.91
N PHE A 146 15.30 4.38 -5.52
CA PHE A 146 16.54 5.16 -5.68
C PHE A 146 17.72 4.49 -4.98
N TYR A 147 17.55 4.04 -3.74
CA TYR A 147 18.62 3.32 -3.03
C TYR A 147 18.96 1.99 -3.69
N GLY A 148 17.98 1.27 -4.25
CA GLY A 148 18.20 0.02 -4.97
C GLY A 148 19.07 0.18 -6.21
N VAL A 149 18.98 1.34 -6.89
CA VAL A 149 19.85 1.67 -8.04
C VAL A 149 21.05 2.55 -7.62
N ALA A 150 21.48 2.47 -6.37
CA ALA A 150 22.62 3.18 -5.80
C ALA A 150 22.58 4.71 -5.96
N ARG A 151 21.39 5.31 -5.95
CA ARG A 151 21.18 6.76 -6.01
C ARG A 151 20.58 7.29 -4.70
N THR A 152 20.81 8.56 -4.40
CA THR A 152 20.14 9.25 -3.28
C THR A 152 18.82 9.85 -3.79
N PRO A 153 17.68 9.54 -3.14
CA PRO A 153 16.41 10.14 -3.55
C PRO A 153 16.44 11.65 -3.31
N PRO A 154 16.08 12.47 -4.30
CA PRO A 154 15.96 13.89 -4.11
C PRO A 154 14.76 14.23 -3.20
N LEU A 155 14.87 15.31 -2.43
CA LEU A 155 13.85 15.68 -1.44
C LEU A 155 12.46 15.87 -2.08
N TRP A 156 12.41 16.44 -3.29
CA TRP A 156 11.14 16.68 -3.98
C TRP A 156 10.34 15.39 -4.24
N ILE A 157 11.02 14.25 -4.54
CA ILE A 157 10.30 12.99 -4.78
C ILE A 157 9.69 12.42 -3.49
N LEU A 158 10.36 12.66 -2.34
CA LEU A 158 9.85 12.26 -1.03
C LEU A 158 8.62 13.09 -0.67
N ILE A 159 8.69 14.41 -0.86
CA ILE A 159 7.57 15.34 -0.62
C ILE A 159 6.40 14.97 -1.53
N THR A 160 6.63 14.84 -2.83
CA THR A 160 5.60 14.46 -3.80
C THR A 160 4.96 13.13 -3.44
N GLY A 161 5.75 12.10 -3.11
CA GLY A 161 5.25 10.80 -2.68
C GLY A 161 4.38 10.90 -1.43
N SER A 162 4.82 11.64 -0.41
CA SER A 162 4.04 11.87 0.82
C SER A 162 2.70 12.55 0.54
N LEU A 163 2.70 13.63 -0.23
CA LEU A 163 1.48 14.40 -0.54
C LEU A 163 0.48 13.56 -1.36
N LEU A 164 0.97 12.85 -2.39
CA LEU A 164 0.14 11.93 -3.18
C LEU A 164 -0.39 10.77 -2.33
N GLY A 165 0.40 10.25 -1.40
CA GLY A 165 -0.04 9.22 -0.46
C GLY A 165 -1.21 9.68 0.40
N VAL A 166 -1.12 10.89 0.98
CA VAL A 166 -2.22 11.49 1.75
C VAL A 166 -3.45 11.72 0.85
N ALA A 167 -3.28 12.31 -0.35
CA ALA A 167 -4.37 12.52 -1.28
C ALA A 167 -5.07 11.20 -1.65
N PHE A 168 -4.29 10.17 -1.96
CA PHE A 168 -4.81 8.83 -2.26
C PHE A 168 -5.58 8.24 -1.09
N HIS A 169 -5.09 8.37 0.15
CA HIS A 169 -5.80 7.92 1.34
C HIS A 169 -7.18 8.57 1.44
N PHE A 170 -7.26 9.89 1.32
CA PHE A 170 -8.53 10.62 1.38
C PHE A 170 -9.50 10.18 0.29
N LEU A 171 -9.05 10.04 -0.96
CA LEU A 171 -9.88 9.59 -2.08
C LEU A 171 -10.33 8.13 -1.94
N ASN A 172 -9.44 7.25 -1.45
CA ASN A 172 -9.77 5.83 -1.30
C ASN A 172 -10.87 5.57 -0.28
N VAL A 173 -10.93 6.38 0.78
CA VAL A 173 -11.95 6.26 1.84
C VAL A 173 -13.32 6.75 1.38
N LEU A 174 -13.41 7.64 0.38
CA LEU A 174 -14.68 8.25 -0.03
C LEU A 174 -15.75 7.25 -0.46
N LYS A 175 -15.36 6.13 -1.05
CA LYS A 175 -16.27 5.09 -1.52
C LYS A 175 -16.94 4.31 -0.38
N ASP A 176 -16.27 4.27 0.78
CA ASP A 176 -16.67 3.42 1.92
C ASP A 176 -17.18 4.23 3.13
N LEU A 177 -17.27 5.58 3.02
CA LEU A 177 -17.60 6.48 4.14
C LEU A 177 -18.85 6.12 4.95
N SER A 178 -19.92 5.62 4.29
CA SER A 178 -21.16 5.22 4.97
C SER A 178 -20.96 3.94 5.78
N GLN A 179 -20.30 2.95 5.19
CA GLN A 179 -20.01 1.66 5.84
C GLN A 179 -18.98 1.81 6.95
N ASP A 180 -17.97 2.66 6.75
CA ASP A 180 -16.95 2.96 7.74
C ASP A 180 -17.55 3.56 9.02
N ARG A 181 -18.61 4.40 8.91
CA ARG A 181 -19.32 4.93 10.06
C ARG A 181 -20.05 3.84 10.85
N GLU A 182 -20.66 2.88 10.16
CA GLU A 182 -21.35 1.74 10.80
C GLU A 182 -20.35 0.80 11.50
N SER A 183 -19.12 0.72 10.99
CA SER A 183 -18.01 -0.08 11.55
C SER A 183 -17.17 0.69 12.59
N ASN A 184 -17.58 1.90 13.00
CA ASN A 184 -16.82 2.78 13.90
C ASN A 184 -15.38 3.08 13.44
N ILE A 185 -15.15 3.10 12.12
CA ILE A 185 -13.88 3.51 11.55
C ILE A 185 -13.84 5.04 11.57
N GLY A 186 -13.00 5.59 12.46
CA GLY A 186 -12.94 7.02 12.77
C GLY A 186 -11.66 7.72 12.29
N GLY A 187 -11.16 7.37 11.11
CA GLY A 187 -10.02 8.04 10.49
C GLY A 187 -10.29 9.51 10.18
N LEU A 188 -9.24 10.24 9.82
CA LEU A 188 -9.36 11.67 9.53
C LEU A 188 -10.36 11.99 8.41
N PRO A 189 -10.37 11.28 7.24
CA PRO A 189 -11.34 11.54 6.18
C PRO A 189 -12.80 11.34 6.63
N GLN A 190 -13.07 10.31 7.47
CA GLN A 190 -14.41 10.04 8.00
C GLN A 190 -14.90 11.18 8.91
N ARG A 191 -13.99 11.82 9.64
CA ARG A 191 -14.29 12.96 10.53
C ARG A 191 -14.52 14.26 9.77
N LEU A 192 -13.72 14.50 8.72
CA LEU A 192 -13.78 15.73 7.92
C LEU A 192 -14.88 15.69 6.86
N GLY A 193 -15.30 14.50 6.44
CA GLY A 193 -16.37 14.30 5.48
C GLY A 193 -15.96 14.43 4.02
N LYS A 194 -16.93 14.15 3.13
CA LYS A 194 -16.70 13.97 1.69
C LYS A 194 -16.10 15.20 1.00
N TRP A 195 -16.72 16.35 1.16
CA TRP A 195 -16.34 17.55 0.41
C TRP A 195 -14.98 18.08 0.80
N PHE A 196 -14.67 18.09 2.10
CA PHE A 196 -13.34 18.46 2.59
C PHE A 196 -12.27 17.50 2.09
N SER A 197 -12.56 16.21 2.11
CA SER A 197 -11.62 15.19 1.61
C SER A 197 -11.30 15.37 0.12
N ILE A 198 -12.31 15.68 -0.72
CA ILE A 198 -12.12 15.97 -2.14
C ILE A 198 -11.26 17.22 -2.33
N LEU A 199 -11.61 18.32 -1.65
CA LEU A 199 -10.88 19.59 -1.76
C LEU A 199 -9.41 19.43 -1.33
N LEU A 200 -9.19 18.80 -0.17
CA LEU A 200 -7.83 18.56 0.32
C LEU A 200 -7.02 17.69 -0.63
N SER A 201 -7.61 16.60 -1.14
CA SER A 201 -6.94 15.75 -2.12
C SER A 201 -6.54 16.52 -3.38
N PHE A 202 -7.44 17.36 -3.89
CA PHE A 202 -7.15 18.20 -5.05
C PHE A 202 -5.99 19.17 -4.77
N LEU A 203 -5.99 19.86 -3.65
CA LEU A 203 -4.91 20.77 -3.25
C LEU A 203 -3.57 20.03 -3.11
N LEU A 204 -3.57 18.87 -2.47
CA LEU A 204 -2.36 18.06 -2.31
C LEU A 204 -1.80 17.58 -3.66
N VAL A 205 -2.66 17.19 -4.60
CA VAL A 205 -2.24 16.84 -5.97
C VAL A 205 -1.65 18.05 -6.67
N CYS A 206 -2.28 19.24 -6.61
CA CYS A 206 -1.74 20.46 -7.23
C CYS A 206 -0.36 20.82 -6.67
N VAL A 207 -0.18 20.75 -5.34
CA VAL A 207 1.13 20.99 -4.70
C VAL A 207 2.14 19.93 -5.12
N SER A 208 1.73 18.67 -5.24
CA SER A 208 2.60 17.58 -5.72
C SER A 208 3.11 17.82 -7.14
N LEU A 209 2.22 18.27 -8.03
CA LEU A 209 2.58 18.62 -9.41
C LEU A 209 3.55 19.81 -9.46
N PHE A 210 3.36 20.80 -8.59
CA PHE A 210 4.31 21.91 -8.48
C PHE A 210 5.73 21.42 -8.10
N PHE A 211 5.85 20.53 -7.12
CA PHE A 211 7.14 19.93 -6.77
C PHE A 211 7.71 19.02 -7.85
N LEU A 212 6.86 18.37 -8.65
CA LEU A 212 7.30 17.47 -9.73
C LEU A 212 7.84 18.23 -10.94
N PHE A 213 7.17 19.33 -11.34
CA PHE A 213 7.50 20.08 -12.56
C PHE A 213 8.33 21.35 -12.31
N GLY A 214 8.49 21.76 -11.06
CA GLY A 214 9.29 22.90 -10.65
C GLY A 214 10.77 22.61 -10.39
N GLN A 215 11.28 21.42 -10.84
CA GLN A 215 12.69 20.99 -10.65
C GLN A 215 13.58 21.34 -11.82
#